data_6d23bb5babee05df3fc76da86fcd2826
#
_entry.id   6d23bb5babee05df3fc76da86fcd2826
#
_cell.length_a   1.000
_cell.length_b   1.000
_cell.length_c   1.000
_cell.angle_alpha   90.00
_cell.angle_beta   90.00
_cell.angle_gamma   90.00
#
_symmetry.space_group_name_H-M   'P 1'
#
loop_
_entity.id
_entity.type
_entity.pdbx_description
1 polymer ?
#
loop_
_entity_poly.entity_id
_entity_poly.type
_entity_poly.pdbx_seq_one_letter_code
_entity_poly.pdbx_strand_id
1 'polypeptide(L)'
;GPVSYKTAKACFKEMAAPEAVTITSSFSETMLAAKPAGEKVSCSVLQVDDDFWKVFKFDFLSGYPFDKATFDAGATKAVISEDIARQLFGTSDVVGKTFLLNHSAYMICGVVRPVSKLARYAYAQIWIPLSSTDAFTASWGEYGIMGMVSVYILAKSQDDFPAIRMEAERLRDRYMEG
;
A
#
# COMPACT_ATOMS: atom_id res chain seq x y z
N GLY A 1 -1.83 -7.58 18.96
CA GLY A 1 -1.14 -6.31 19.20
C GLY A 1 -0.56 -5.73 17.94
N PRO A 2 -0.09 -4.47 17.95
CA PRO A 2 0.48 -3.85 16.76
C PRO A 2 1.70 -4.63 16.30
N VAL A 3 1.78 -4.88 14.99
CA VAL A 3 2.86 -5.64 14.36
C VAL A 3 3.65 -4.69 13.47
N SER A 4 5.00 -4.73 13.57
CA SER A 4 5.86 -3.96 12.68
C SER A 4 5.86 -4.57 11.29
N TYR A 5 6.22 -3.78 10.28
CA TYR A 5 6.38 -4.28 8.91
C TYR A 5 7.37 -5.44 8.84
N LYS A 6 8.51 -5.32 9.52
CA LYS A 6 9.55 -6.35 9.55
C LYS A 6 9.02 -7.68 10.09
N THR A 7 8.29 -7.64 11.20
CA THR A 7 7.68 -8.83 11.81
C THR A 7 6.59 -9.40 10.90
N ALA A 8 5.72 -8.56 10.36
CA ALA A 8 4.66 -8.99 9.45
C ALA A 8 5.24 -9.65 8.20
N LYS A 9 6.28 -9.09 7.62
CA LYS A 9 6.98 -9.67 6.47
C LYS A 9 7.56 -11.03 6.80
N ALA A 10 8.26 -11.14 7.91
CA ALA A 10 8.87 -12.39 8.35
C ALA A 10 7.83 -13.48 8.64
N CYS A 11 6.70 -13.12 9.28
CA CYS A 11 5.66 -14.09 9.62
C CYS A 11 4.81 -14.50 8.43
N PHE A 12 4.37 -13.55 7.61
CA PHE A 12 3.28 -13.79 6.65
C PHE A 12 3.76 -13.93 5.21
N LYS A 13 4.86 -13.29 4.81
CA LYS A 13 5.38 -13.43 3.45
C LYS A 13 6.03 -14.79 3.17
N GLU A 14 6.33 -15.57 4.20
CA GLU A 14 6.85 -16.94 4.07
C GLU A 14 5.74 -17.96 3.83
N MET A 15 4.47 -17.58 3.95
CA MET A 15 3.35 -18.51 3.81
C MET A 15 3.24 -19.05 2.39
N ALA A 16 3.11 -20.37 2.26
CA ALA A 16 3.00 -21.07 0.98
C ALA A 16 1.54 -21.28 0.55
N ALA A 17 0.62 -21.40 1.50
CA ALA A 17 -0.78 -21.71 1.21
C ALA A 17 -1.55 -20.59 0.49
N PRO A 18 -1.36 -19.27 0.80
CA PRO A 18 -2.07 -18.21 0.11
C PRO A 18 -1.65 -18.03 -1.34
N GLU A 19 -2.55 -17.50 -2.15
CA GLU A 19 -2.22 -17.01 -3.49
C GLU A 19 -1.37 -15.74 -3.43
N ALA A 20 -1.71 -14.84 -2.50
CA ALA A 20 -0.97 -13.61 -2.27
C ALA A 20 -1.14 -13.14 -0.83
N VAL A 21 -0.15 -12.41 -0.35
CA VAL A 21 -0.16 -11.77 0.97
C VAL A 21 0.30 -10.34 0.78
N THR A 22 -0.49 -9.36 1.24
CA THR A 22 -0.11 -7.96 1.20
C THR A 22 -0.03 -7.36 2.61
N ILE A 23 0.90 -6.45 2.78
CA ILE A 23 1.09 -5.66 4.00
C ILE A 23 0.81 -4.21 3.67
N THR A 24 -0.05 -3.58 4.46
CA THR A 24 -0.41 -2.17 4.28
C THR A 24 -0.28 -1.42 5.61
N SER A 25 -0.25 -0.09 5.55
CA SER A 25 -0.52 0.69 6.75
C SER A 25 -1.93 0.35 7.26
N SER A 26 -2.12 0.30 8.58
CA SER A 26 -3.40 -0.11 9.17
C SER A 26 -4.53 0.88 8.87
N PHE A 27 -4.17 2.14 8.69
CA PHE A 27 -5.12 3.22 8.45
C PHE A 27 -4.65 4.09 7.30
N SER A 28 -5.60 4.61 6.53
CA SER A 28 -5.31 5.69 5.61
C SER A 28 -4.98 6.95 6.42
N GLU A 29 -4.12 7.77 5.87
CA GLU A 29 -3.65 8.99 6.49
C GLU A 29 -4.05 10.17 5.61
N THR A 30 -4.47 11.28 6.23
CA THR A 30 -4.76 12.50 5.48
C THR A 30 -3.45 13.21 5.15
N MET A 31 -3.20 13.42 3.87
CA MET A 31 -2.04 14.14 3.38
C MET A 31 -2.45 15.26 2.44
N LEU A 32 -1.59 16.26 2.30
CA LEU A 32 -1.80 17.37 1.39
C LEU A 32 -1.15 17.06 0.04
N ALA A 33 -1.96 16.99 -0.99
CA ALA A 33 -1.52 16.81 -2.38
C ALA A 33 -1.56 18.14 -3.12
N ALA A 34 -0.56 18.43 -3.92
CA ALA A 34 -0.51 19.67 -4.72
C ALA A 34 0.34 19.49 -5.97
N LYS A 35 -0.02 20.21 -7.04
CA LYS A 35 0.94 20.49 -8.10
C LYS A 35 2.01 21.43 -7.56
N PRO A 36 3.23 21.44 -8.13
CA PRO A 36 4.20 22.49 -7.82
C PRO A 36 3.55 23.88 -8.01
N ALA A 37 3.64 24.74 -6.99
CA ALA A 37 3.04 26.07 -6.95
C ALA A 37 1.50 26.12 -7.10
N GLY A 38 0.83 24.97 -6.95
CA GLY A 38 -0.64 24.86 -7.00
C GLY A 38 -1.29 24.86 -5.63
N GLU A 39 -2.61 24.83 -5.63
CA GLU A 39 -3.40 24.71 -4.41
C GLU A 39 -3.22 23.32 -3.78
N LYS A 40 -3.31 23.25 -2.46
CA LYS A 40 -3.23 22.02 -1.70
C LYS A 40 -4.61 21.40 -1.57
N VAL A 41 -4.67 20.08 -1.78
CA VAL A 41 -5.88 19.28 -1.66
C VAL A 41 -5.66 18.21 -0.59
N SER A 42 -6.52 18.13 0.41
CA SER A 42 -6.48 17.05 1.39
C SER A 42 -6.94 15.75 0.78
N CYS A 43 -6.12 14.72 0.88
CA CYS A 43 -6.40 13.40 0.33
C CYS A 43 -6.20 12.31 1.37
N SER A 44 -6.96 11.24 1.23
CA SER A 44 -6.75 10.00 1.97
C SER A 44 -5.67 9.17 1.26
N VAL A 45 -4.62 8.81 1.97
CA VAL A 45 -3.47 8.07 1.43
C VAL A 45 -3.29 6.76 2.19
N LEU A 46 -3.19 5.65 1.47
CA LEU A 46 -2.86 4.35 2.03
C LEU A 46 -1.47 3.94 1.55
N GLN A 47 -0.65 3.48 2.49
CA GLN A 47 0.68 2.96 2.18
C GLN A 47 0.57 1.45 2.02
N VAL A 48 1.05 0.92 0.91
CA VAL A 48 0.88 -0.48 0.53
C VAL A 48 2.17 -1.09 0.00
N ASP A 49 2.22 -2.40 -0.11
CA ASP A 49 3.28 -3.08 -0.83
C ASP A 49 2.84 -3.44 -2.27
N ASP A 50 3.72 -4.08 -3.02
CA ASP A 50 3.46 -4.44 -4.42
C ASP A 50 2.39 -5.54 -4.56
N ASP A 51 2.27 -6.44 -3.58
CA ASP A 51 1.25 -7.50 -3.60
C ASP A 51 -0.17 -7.00 -3.34
N PHE A 52 -0.31 -5.76 -2.89
CA PHE A 52 -1.61 -5.12 -2.67
C PHE A 52 -2.52 -5.23 -3.91
N TRP A 53 -1.93 -5.03 -5.08
CA TRP A 53 -2.66 -5.02 -6.36
C TRP A 53 -3.07 -6.43 -6.81
N LYS A 54 -2.49 -7.47 -6.22
CA LYS A 54 -2.91 -8.86 -6.43
C LYS A 54 -4.08 -9.22 -5.51
N VAL A 55 -4.06 -8.73 -4.28
CA VAL A 55 -5.09 -9.01 -3.27
C VAL A 55 -6.36 -8.20 -3.54
N PHE A 56 -6.20 -6.91 -3.84
CA PHE A 56 -7.31 -6.00 -4.12
C PHE A 56 -7.30 -5.61 -5.60
N LYS A 57 -8.35 -5.99 -6.32
CA LYS A 57 -8.46 -5.73 -7.75
C LYS A 57 -9.01 -4.33 -8.00
N PHE A 58 -8.23 -3.50 -8.66
CA PHE A 58 -8.61 -2.14 -9.04
C PHE A 58 -8.79 -2.04 -10.55
N ASP A 59 -9.63 -1.10 -10.95
CA ASP A 59 -9.87 -0.80 -12.36
C ASP A 59 -8.95 0.34 -12.80
N PHE A 60 -7.85 -0.01 -13.47
CA PHE A 60 -6.88 0.97 -13.97
C PHE A 60 -7.39 1.57 -15.27
N LEU A 61 -7.63 2.89 -15.25
CA LEU A 61 -8.02 3.67 -16.43
C LEU A 61 -6.80 3.96 -17.32
N SER A 62 -5.63 4.14 -16.72
CA SER A 62 -4.37 4.36 -17.41
C SER A 62 -3.21 3.95 -16.52
N GLY A 63 -2.05 3.67 -17.14
CA GLY A 63 -0.86 3.26 -16.43
C GLY A 63 -0.97 1.89 -15.78
N TYR A 64 -0.15 1.67 -14.78
CA TYR A 64 0.01 0.36 -14.12
C TYR A 64 0.22 0.55 -12.63
N PRO A 65 -0.10 -0.48 -11.80
CA PRO A 65 0.30 -0.48 -10.40
C PRO A 65 1.83 -0.53 -10.29
N PHE A 66 2.39 -0.03 -9.19
CA PHE A 66 3.82 -0.20 -8.96
C PHE A 66 4.13 -1.67 -8.63
N ASP A 67 5.30 -2.11 -9.06
CA ASP A 67 5.75 -3.50 -8.96
C ASP A 67 6.74 -3.71 -7.80
N LYS A 68 7.23 -4.95 -7.68
CA LYS A 68 8.21 -5.33 -6.66
C LYS A 68 9.50 -4.52 -6.76
N ALA A 69 10.00 -4.28 -7.97
CA ALA A 69 11.23 -3.51 -8.17
C ALA A 69 11.08 -2.07 -7.68
N THR A 70 9.94 -1.45 -7.96
CA THR A 70 9.58 -0.12 -7.46
C THR A 70 9.53 -0.09 -5.93
N PHE A 71 8.87 -1.09 -5.35
CA PHE A 71 8.76 -1.20 -3.89
C PHE A 71 10.12 -1.40 -3.24
N ASP A 72 10.92 -2.34 -3.74
CA ASP A 72 12.24 -2.65 -3.18
C ASP A 72 13.21 -1.46 -3.28
N ALA A 73 13.07 -0.67 -4.33
CA ALA A 73 13.88 0.55 -4.52
C ALA A 73 13.42 1.74 -3.65
N GLY A 74 12.28 1.62 -2.97
CA GLY A 74 11.70 2.75 -2.21
C GLY A 74 11.32 3.92 -3.11
N ALA A 75 10.97 3.65 -4.37
CA ALA A 75 10.69 4.70 -5.34
C ALA A 75 9.41 5.47 -4.99
N THR A 76 9.46 6.79 -5.21
CA THR A 76 8.34 7.70 -4.93
C THR A 76 7.38 7.73 -6.11
N LYS A 77 6.65 6.62 -6.29
CA LYS A 77 5.58 6.49 -7.28
C LYS A 77 4.24 6.37 -6.59
N ALA A 78 3.19 6.83 -7.25
CA ALA A 78 1.84 6.82 -6.69
C ALA A 78 0.83 6.35 -7.72
N VAL A 79 -0.16 5.60 -7.25
CA VAL A 79 -1.41 5.35 -7.96
C VAL A 79 -2.44 6.30 -7.39
N ILE A 80 -3.18 7.00 -8.24
CA ILE A 80 -4.16 7.97 -7.80
C ILE A 80 -5.55 7.67 -8.38
N SER A 81 -6.57 8.08 -7.63
CA SER A 81 -7.95 8.01 -8.07
C SER A 81 -8.23 9.08 -9.13
N GLU A 82 -9.11 8.77 -10.09
CA GLU A 82 -9.47 9.66 -11.19
C GLU A 82 -9.97 11.01 -10.69
N ASP A 83 -10.77 11.04 -9.64
CA ASP A 83 -11.32 12.28 -9.07
C ASP A 83 -10.21 13.21 -8.54
N ILE A 84 -9.20 12.65 -7.90
CA ILE A 84 -8.03 13.42 -7.43
C ILE A 84 -7.19 13.91 -8.61
N ALA A 85 -7.00 13.08 -9.63
CA ALA A 85 -6.32 13.49 -10.85
C ALA A 85 -6.98 14.72 -11.47
N ARG A 86 -8.30 14.70 -11.61
CA ARG A 86 -9.06 15.84 -12.16
C ARG A 86 -9.00 17.06 -11.25
N GLN A 87 -9.06 16.87 -9.94
CA GLN A 87 -9.01 17.96 -8.98
C GLN A 87 -7.65 18.66 -9.00
N LEU A 88 -6.56 17.91 -9.10
CA LEU A 88 -5.20 18.46 -9.14
C LEU A 88 -4.81 19.03 -10.51
N PHE A 89 -5.16 18.34 -11.58
CA PHE A 89 -4.62 18.60 -12.90
C PHE A 89 -5.69 19.04 -13.93
N GLY A 90 -6.96 18.97 -13.58
CA GLY A 90 -8.05 19.26 -14.50
C GLY A 90 -8.32 18.20 -15.55
N THR A 91 -7.61 17.08 -15.49
CA THR A 91 -7.71 15.95 -16.41
C THR A 91 -7.35 14.64 -15.69
N SER A 92 -7.80 13.52 -16.23
CA SER A 92 -7.35 12.19 -15.75
C SER A 92 -6.11 11.67 -16.49
N ASP A 93 -5.68 12.34 -17.54
CA ASP A 93 -4.49 11.99 -18.32
C ASP A 93 -3.22 12.52 -17.64
N VAL A 94 -2.78 11.84 -16.58
CA VAL A 94 -1.75 12.35 -15.68
C VAL A 94 -0.61 11.35 -15.40
N VAL A 95 -0.61 10.18 -16.02
CA VAL A 95 0.48 9.22 -15.86
C VAL A 95 1.80 9.86 -16.32
N GLY A 96 2.84 9.72 -15.48
CA GLY A 96 4.13 10.35 -15.71
C GLY A 96 4.28 11.75 -15.13
N LYS A 97 3.19 12.38 -14.70
CA LYS A 97 3.26 13.70 -14.05
C LYS A 97 3.67 13.56 -12.60
N THR A 98 4.33 14.61 -12.10
CA THR A 98 4.79 14.70 -10.71
C THR A 98 3.88 15.63 -9.93
N PHE A 99 3.60 15.28 -8.70
CA PHE A 99 2.90 16.11 -7.73
C PHE A 99 3.59 16.03 -6.38
N LEU A 100 3.24 16.93 -5.47
CA LEU A 100 3.76 16.93 -4.11
C LEU A 100 2.76 16.29 -3.18
N LEU A 101 3.24 15.43 -2.30
CA LEU A 101 2.45 14.79 -1.25
C LEU A 101 3.14 15.05 0.07
N ASN A 102 2.55 15.88 0.92
CA ASN A 102 3.20 16.42 2.13
C ASN A 102 4.62 16.93 1.82
N HIS A 103 4.75 17.70 0.76
CA HIS A 103 6.00 18.33 0.27
C HIS A 103 7.01 17.37 -0.38
N SER A 104 6.74 16.08 -0.44
CA SER A 104 7.59 15.10 -1.14
C SER A 104 7.07 14.85 -2.55
N ALA A 105 7.97 14.83 -3.53
CA ALA A 105 7.60 14.62 -4.93
C ALA A 105 7.32 13.14 -5.20
N TYR A 106 6.17 12.88 -5.83
CA TYR A 106 5.74 11.57 -6.31
C TYR A 106 5.40 11.63 -7.78
N MET A 107 5.80 10.60 -8.54
CA MET A 107 5.39 10.46 -9.93
C MET A 107 4.19 9.52 -10.03
N ILE A 108 3.18 9.94 -10.78
CA ILE A 108 1.98 9.14 -10.99
C ILE A 108 2.31 8.01 -11.97
N CYS A 109 2.14 6.75 -11.55
CA CYS A 109 2.33 5.59 -12.40
C CYS A 109 1.03 4.96 -12.88
N GLY A 110 -0.09 5.24 -12.22
CA GLY A 110 -1.38 4.72 -12.60
C GLY A 110 -2.53 5.57 -12.08
N VAL A 111 -3.64 5.53 -12.80
CA VAL A 111 -4.90 6.19 -12.43
C VAL A 111 -5.99 5.13 -12.39
N VAL A 112 -6.74 5.08 -11.30
CA VAL A 112 -7.80 4.10 -11.08
C VAL A 112 -9.15 4.78 -10.96
N ARG A 113 -10.22 4.02 -11.23
CA ARG A 113 -11.58 4.44 -10.89
C ARG A 113 -11.69 4.66 -9.39
N PRO A 114 -12.50 5.65 -8.95
CA PRO A 114 -12.72 5.85 -7.52
C PRO A 114 -13.19 4.58 -6.83
N VAL A 115 -12.55 4.26 -5.70
CA VAL A 115 -12.89 3.08 -4.90
C VAL A 115 -13.99 3.47 -3.92
N SER A 116 -14.98 2.60 -3.74
CA SER A 116 -16.05 2.82 -2.79
C SER A 116 -15.49 2.90 -1.35
N LYS A 117 -15.99 3.86 -0.56
CA LYS A 117 -15.71 3.92 0.89
C LYS A 117 -16.15 2.67 1.64
N LEU A 118 -17.06 1.88 1.05
CA LEU A 118 -17.48 0.60 1.61
C LEU A 118 -16.40 -0.48 1.45
N ALA A 119 -15.45 -0.30 0.55
CA ALA A 119 -14.27 -1.16 0.43
C ALA A 119 -13.25 -0.80 1.52
N ARG A 120 -13.63 -0.99 2.74
CA ARG A 120 -13.03 -0.45 3.97
C ARG A 120 -11.51 -0.56 4.08
N TYR A 121 -10.96 -1.69 3.63
CA TYR A 121 -9.53 -1.97 3.81
C TYR A 121 -8.67 -1.52 2.65
N ALA A 122 -9.26 -1.34 1.48
CA ALA A 122 -8.57 -0.92 0.27
C ALA A 122 -8.78 0.57 -0.05
N TYR A 123 -9.72 1.22 0.64
CA TYR A 123 -10.12 2.59 0.33
C TYR A 123 -9.02 3.60 0.63
N ALA A 124 -8.70 4.37 -0.38
CA ALA A 124 -7.97 5.60 -0.29
C ALA A 124 -8.23 6.41 -1.57
N GLN A 125 -7.63 7.57 -1.69
CA GLN A 125 -7.64 8.38 -2.90
C GLN A 125 -6.27 8.34 -3.58
N ILE A 126 -5.22 8.02 -2.82
CA ILE A 126 -3.85 7.87 -3.30
C ILE A 126 -3.24 6.66 -2.60
N TRP A 127 -2.50 5.84 -3.34
CA TRP A 127 -1.78 4.68 -2.84
C TRP A 127 -0.30 4.85 -3.15
N ILE A 128 0.55 4.71 -2.14
CA ILE A 128 2.00 4.85 -2.28
C ILE A 128 2.70 3.62 -1.67
N PRO A 129 3.93 3.31 -2.11
CA PRO A 129 4.69 2.24 -1.47
C PRO A 129 5.03 2.58 -0.02
N LEU A 130 4.82 1.64 0.90
CA LEU A 130 5.30 1.76 2.28
C LEU A 130 6.79 2.17 2.30
N SER A 131 7.57 1.56 1.42
CA SER A 131 9.02 1.77 1.31
C SER A 131 9.42 3.16 0.81
N SER A 132 8.49 3.95 0.28
CA SER A 132 8.77 5.30 -0.23
C SER A 132 8.80 6.37 0.88
N THR A 133 8.44 6.03 2.10
CA THR A 133 8.35 6.98 3.20
C THR A 133 9.61 6.99 4.06
N ASP A 134 9.95 8.15 4.63
CA ASP A 134 11.09 8.28 5.56
C ASP A 134 10.87 7.44 6.82
N ALA A 135 9.63 7.32 7.27
CA ALA A 135 9.29 6.49 8.43
C ALA A 135 9.66 5.02 8.20
N PHE A 136 9.45 4.49 7.00
CA PHE A 136 9.86 3.13 6.65
C PHE A 136 11.37 2.97 6.71
N THR A 137 12.10 3.89 6.10
CA THR A 137 13.57 3.87 6.06
C THR A 137 14.15 3.98 7.47
N ALA A 138 13.62 4.87 8.30
CA ALA A 138 14.04 5.05 9.68
C ALA A 138 13.74 3.83 10.56
N SER A 139 12.63 3.12 10.27
CA SER A 139 12.16 1.97 11.05
C SER A 139 12.78 0.65 10.63
N TRP A 140 13.51 0.62 9.54
CA TRP A 140 14.18 -0.59 9.06
C TRP A 140 15.34 -1.01 9.96
N GLY A 141 15.72 -0.16 10.92
CA GLY A 141 16.72 -0.48 11.92
C GLY A 141 16.25 -1.51 12.95
N GLU A 142 17.04 -1.68 13.98
CA GLU A 142 16.99 -2.73 14.99
C GLU A 142 15.62 -2.98 15.65
N TYR A 143 14.77 -1.96 15.71
CA TYR A 143 13.48 -2.06 16.40
C TYR A 143 12.27 -2.18 15.48
N GLY A 144 12.40 -1.97 14.19
CA GLY A 144 11.35 -2.19 13.20
C GLY A 144 9.99 -1.57 13.53
N ILE A 145 9.96 -0.54 14.36
CA ILE A 145 8.73 0.11 14.78
C ILE A 145 8.33 1.12 13.71
N MET A 146 7.67 0.60 12.73
CA MET A 146 6.93 1.42 11.81
C MET A 146 5.48 1.30 12.20
N GLY A 147 4.83 2.31 12.63
CA GLY A 147 3.42 2.31 13.02
C GLY A 147 2.64 1.00 12.77
N MET A 148 1.40 0.96 13.04
CA MET A 148 0.63 -0.28 12.87
C MET A 148 0.50 -0.63 11.39
N VAL A 149 0.82 -1.87 11.05
CA VAL A 149 0.54 -2.44 9.73
C VAL A 149 -0.56 -3.49 9.82
N SER A 150 -1.24 -3.71 8.72
CA SER A 150 -2.24 -4.75 8.54
C SER A 150 -1.79 -5.72 7.46
N VAL A 151 -2.21 -6.97 7.60
CA VAL A 151 -1.90 -8.04 6.66
C VAL A 151 -3.21 -8.56 6.08
N TYR A 152 -3.29 -8.62 4.75
CA TYR A 152 -4.43 -9.18 4.05
C TYR A 152 -3.96 -10.35 3.19
N ILE A 153 -4.72 -11.42 3.21
CA ILE A 153 -4.37 -12.69 2.60
C ILE A 153 -5.43 -13.04 1.55
N LEU A 154 -4.97 -13.33 0.34
CA LEU A 154 -5.83 -13.86 -0.72
C LEU A 154 -5.63 -15.38 -0.77
N ALA A 155 -6.69 -16.12 -0.47
CA ALA A 155 -6.70 -17.57 -0.61
C ALA A 155 -6.88 -17.97 -2.08
N LYS A 156 -6.31 -19.10 -2.47
CA LYS A 156 -6.54 -19.68 -3.81
C LYS A 156 -8.00 -20.12 -3.95
N SER A 157 -8.57 -20.66 -2.86
CA SER A 157 -9.99 -21.00 -2.75
C SER A 157 -10.42 -20.95 -1.29
N GLN A 158 -11.74 -21.02 -1.02
CA GLN A 158 -12.27 -21.09 0.34
C GLN A 158 -11.79 -22.33 1.09
N ASP A 159 -11.52 -23.41 0.38
CA ASP A 159 -11.04 -24.68 0.96
C ASP A 159 -9.64 -24.54 1.58
N ASP A 160 -8.90 -23.49 1.20
CA ASP A 160 -7.55 -23.24 1.72
C ASP A 160 -7.53 -22.46 3.04
N PHE A 161 -8.66 -21.90 3.48
CA PHE A 161 -8.71 -21.11 4.71
C PHE A 161 -8.20 -21.85 5.95
N PRO A 162 -8.56 -23.14 6.20
CA PRO A 162 -8.01 -23.87 7.33
C PRO A 162 -6.49 -24.01 7.27
N ALA A 163 -5.93 -24.31 6.10
CA ALA A 163 -4.49 -24.46 5.91
C ALA A 163 -3.75 -23.13 6.14
N ILE A 164 -4.31 -22.03 5.65
CA ILE A 164 -3.77 -20.68 5.85
C ILE A 164 -3.77 -20.34 7.34
N ARG A 165 -4.86 -20.61 8.03
CA ARG A 165 -4.98 -20.35 9.48
C ARG A 165 -3.95 -21.13 10.27
N MET A 166 -3.78 -22.40 9.99
CA MET A 166 -2.78 -23.26 10.65
C MET A 166 -1.35 -22.76 10.41
N GLU A 167 -1.04 -22.40 9.17
CA GLU A 167 0.26 -21.88 8.80
C GLU A 167 0.55 -20.54 9.50
N ALA A 168 -0.43 -19.63 9.53
CA ALA A 168 -0.31 -18.35 10.21
C ALA A 168 -0.09 -18.51 11.72
N GLU A 169 -0.84 -19.41 12.37
CA GLU A 169 -0.69 -19.71 13.79
C GLU A 169 0.69 -20.29 14.10
N ARG A 170 1.18 -21.21 13.28
CA ARG A 170 2.51 -21.79 13.43
C ARG A 170 3.61 -20.75 13.31
N LEU A 171 3.54 -19.87 12.32
CA LEU A 171 4.53 -18.81 12.12
C LEU A 171 4.47 -17.78 13.25
N ARG A 172 3.28 -17.42 13.70
CA ARG A 172 3.11 -16.53 14.85
C ARG A 172 3.77 -17.11 16.10
N ASP A 173 3.50 -18.37 16.42
CA ASP A 173 4.06 -19.02 17.59
C ASP A 173 5.59 -19.09 17.51
N ARG A 174 6.12 -19.39 16.36
CA ARG A 174 7.57 -19.43 16.10
C ARG A 174 8.23 -18.07 16.38
N TYR A 175 7.58 -16.96 16.02
CA TYR A 175 8.12 -15.62 16.25
C TYR A 175 7.86 -15.08 17.66
N MET A 176 6.84 -15.61 18.34
CA MET A 176 6.56 -15.24 19.73
C MET A 176 7.44 -15.93 20.73
N GLU A 177 8.01 -17.09 20.39
CA GLU A 177 8.92 -17.87 21.24
C GLU A 177 10.39 -17.43 21.16
N GLY A 178 10.71 -16.58 20.20
CA GLY A 178 12.08 -16.12 19.92
C GLY A 178 12.51 -14.89 20.68
#